data_802bdda059b8b51f7a8915ec95f3fde5
#
_entry.id   802bdda059b8b51f7a8915ec95f3fde5
#
_cell.length_a   1.000
_cell.length_b   1.000
_cell.length_c   1.000
_cell.angle_alpha   90.00
_cell.angle_beta   90.00
_cell.angle_gamma   90.00
#
_symmetry.space_group_name_H-M   'P 1'
#
loop_
_entity.id
_entity.type
_entity.pdbx_description
1 polymer ?
#
loop_
_entity_poly.entity_id
_entity_poly.type
_entity_poly.pdbx_seq_one_letter_code
_entity_poly.pdbx_strand_id
1 'polypeptide(L)'
;MKSKLKRAGFVFACVAPAVILFTLFMVVPTFNVFRLSLFQRSTFNPNEVFIGLKNFQMLLRDAVFIRSMQNMLLLIVMVTVFTMGTALVFAGILTREKLKGNDFFRIVFYIPNILSVVVISGIFSAIYDVDRGMLNSILNMFGADGVLWKGEQHVITSLVIAMVWQAIGYYMVMYMSSMAAVPGSLYESAGLDGADRFTQFFQITIPLIWTNIRTTLTFFVISTINMAYLFVSAMTSGGPNNASNVALLYMYNQKNLGGGYGYAMAIGVVIFLVSFGLSALVNKVTEREVLEF
;
A
#
# COMPACT_ATOMS: atom_id res chain seq x y z
N MET A 1 20.76 -41.51 -17.44
CA MET A 1 20.33 -41.49 -16.04
C MET A 1 21.29 -40.73 -15.13
N LYS A 2 22.59 -40.98 -15.10
CA LYS A 2 23.60 -40.32 -14.26
C LYS A 2 23.73 -38.77 -14.47
N SER A 3 23.53 -38.26 -15.69
CA SER A 3 23.61 -36.82 -15.97
C SER A 3 22.37 -36.05 -15.45
N LYS A 4 21.19 -36.64 -15.51
CA LYS A 4 19.96 -36.05 -14.93
C LYS A 4 20.03 -36.00 -13.40
N LEU A 5 20.62 -37.00 -12.75
CA LEU A 5 20.80 -37.04 -11.30
C LEU A 5 21.84 -35.97 -10.85
N LYS A 6 22.95 -35.81 -11.58
CA LYS A 6 23.94 -34.76 -11.29
C LYS A 6 23.33 -33.36 -11.45
N ARG A 7 22.51 -33.13 -12.49
CA ARG A 7 21.82 -31.85 -12.70
C ARG A 7 20.78 -31.57 -11.61
N ALA A 8 20.00 -32.58 -11.20
CA ALA A 8 19.03 -32.46 -10.10
C ALA A 8 19.72 -32.18 -8.78
N GLY A 9 20.84 -32.88 -8.47
CA GLY A 9 21.63 -32.57 -7.26
C GLY A 9 22.23 -31.19 -7.25
N PHE A 10 22.71 -30.68 -8.37
CA PHE A 10 23.21 -29.33 -8.50
C PHE A 10 22.08 -28.27 -8.27
N VAL A 11 20.93 -28.45 -8.97
CA VAL A 11 19.76 -27.57 -8.78
C VAL A 11 19.29 -27.57 -7.32
N PHE A 12 19.22 -28.77 -6.70
CA PHE A 12 18.85 -28.89 -5.29
C PHE A 12 19.83 -28.15 -4.38
N ALA A 13 21.14 -28.31 -4.58
CA ALA A 13 22.15 -27.62 -3.78
C ALA A 13 22.09 -26.09 -3.92
N CYS A 14 21.76 -25.56 -5.10
CA CYS A 14 21.60 -24.13 -5.34
C CYS A 14 20.31 -23.57 -4.74
N VAL A 15 19.21 -24.31 -4.76
CA VAL A 15 17.88 -23.85 -4.31
C VAL A 15 17.66 -24.09 -2.81
N ALA A 16 18.27 -25.17 -2.26
CA ALA A 16 18.06 -25.57 -0.86
C ALA A 16 18.31 -24.46 0.17
N PRO A 17 19.39 -23.66 0.11
CA PRO A 17 19.61 -22.58 1.07
C PRO A 17 18.46 -21.57 1.09
N ALA A 18 17.98 -21.15 -0.09
CA ALA A 18 16.88 -20.22 -0.21
C ALA A 18 15.57 -20.81 0.33
N VAL A 19 15.26 -22.07 0.00
CA VAL A 19 14.05 -22.77 0.50
C VAL A 19 14.12 -22.97 2.00
N ILE A 20 15.28 -23.33 2.56
CA ILE A 20 15.45 -23.48 4.02
C ILE A 20 15.19 -22.16 4.73
N LEU A 21 15.82 -21.08 4.28
CA LEU A 21 15.65 -19.74 4.88
C LEU A 21 14.19 -19.26 4.75
N PHE A 22 13.59 -19.43 3.57
CA PHE A 22 12.17 -19.11 3.36
C PHE A 22 11.26 -19.88 4.30
N THR A 23 11.50 -21.19 4.44
CA THR A 23 10.70 -22.04 5.32
C THR A 23 10.86 -21.63 6.78
N LEU A 24 12.07 -21.43 7.27
CA LEU A 24 12.36 -21.09 8.66
C LEU A 24 11.83 -19.71 9.06
N PHE A 25 11.99 -18.71 8.18
CA PHE A 25 11.69 -17.33 8.53
C PHE A 25 10.32 -16.84 8.03
N MET A 26 9.68 -17.55 7.13
CA MET A 26 8.39 -17.13 6.58
C MET A 26 7.31 -18.19 6.82
N VAL A 27 7.51 -19.42 6.39
CA VAL A 27 6.47 -20.47 6.49
C VAL A 27 6.20 -20.84 7.94
N VAL A 28 7.25 -21.14 8.73
CA VAL A 28 7.09 -21.54 10.13
C VAL A 28 6.45 -20.43 11.00
N PRO A 29 6.88 -19.16 10.96
CA PRO A 29 6.20 -18.09 11.69
C PRO A 29 4.77 -17.88 11.24
N THR A 30 4.49 -17.92 9.93
CA THR A 30 3.12 -17.79 9.43
C THR A 30 2.22 -18.91 9.96
N PHE A 31 2.67 -20.16 9.89
CA PHE A 31 1.93 -21.28 10.47
C PHE A 31 1.67 -21.11 11.97
N ASN A 32 2.66 -20.60 12.71
CA ASN A 32 2.50 -20.31 14.13
C ASN A 32 1.46 -19.22 14.42
N VAL A 33 1.33 -18.19 13.54
CA VAL A 33 0.26 -17.19 13.65
C VAL A 33 -1.11 -17.87 13.57
N PHE A 34 -1.34 -18.75 12.59
CA PHE A 34 -2.59 -19.49 12.47
C PHE A 34 -2.83 -20.41 13.66
N ARG A 35 -1.81 -21.14 14.12
CA ARG A 35 -1.91 -22.00 15.30
C ARG A 35 -2.28 -21.19 16.55
N LEU A 36 -1.51 -20.15 16.86
CA LEU A 36 -1.68 -19.35 18.06
C LEU A 36 -2.98 -18.54 18.08
N SER A 37 -3.57 -18.25 16.93
CA SER A 37 -4.89 -17.61 16.87
C SER A 37 -6.02 -18.44 17.49
N LEU A 38 -5.83 -19.76 17.61
CA LEU A 38 -6.78 -20.69 18.22
C LEU A 38 -6.54 -20.92 19.73
N PHE A 39 -5.52 -20.29 20.27
CA PHE A 39 -5.14 -20.43 21.67
C PHE A 39 -5.32 -19.11 22.43
N GLN A 40 -5.65 -19.23 23.69
CA GLN A 40 -5.48 -18.14 24.65
C GLN A 40 -4.04 -18.19 25.14
N ARG A 41 -3.29 -17.13 24.89
CA ARG A 41 -1.91 -16.96 25.34
C ARG A 41 -1.67 -15.51 25.72
N SER A 42 -1.03 -15.29 26.85
CA SER A 42 -0.55 -13.99 27.28
C SER A 42 0.91 -13.78 26.87
N THR A 43 1.31 -12.53 26.69
CA THR A 43 2.72 -12.17 26.50
C THR A 43 3.57 -12.52 27.73
N PHE A 44 2.98 -12.44 28.93
CA PHE A 44 3.66 -12.66 30.22
C PHE A 44 3.54 -14.10 30.74
N ASN A 45 2.54 -14.85 30.28
CA ASN A 45 2.34 -16.25 30.65
C ASN A 45 2.34 -17.13 29.41
N PRO A 46 3.38 -17.96 29.21
CA PRO A 46 3.53 -18.80 28.03
C PRO A 46 2.54 -19.99 28.00
N ASN A 47 1.75 -20.20 29.05
CA ASN A 47 0.76 -21.28 29.06
C ASN A 47 -0.27 -21.07 27.96
N GLU A 48 -0.35 -22.05 27.07
CA GLU A 48 -1.26 -22.06 25.92
C GLU A 48 -2.50 -22.88 26.28
N VAL A 49 -3.67 -22.25 26.28
CA VAL A 49 -4.95 -22.93 26.43
C VAL A 49 -5.69 -22.90 25.11
N PHE A 50 -6.01 -24.06 24.57
CA PHE A 50 -6.79 -24.15 23.34
C PHE A 50 -8.22 -23.67 23.56
N ILE A 51 -8.65 -22.66 22.81
CA ILE A 51 -9.98 -22.04 22.91
C ILE A 51 -10.74 -22.07 21.57
N GLY A 52 -10.20 -22.73 20.55
CA GLY A 52 -10.80 -22.81 19.23
C GLY A 52 -11.04 -21.43 18.60
N LEU A 53 -12.23 -21.18 18.09
CA LEU A 53 -12.57 -19.94 17.36
C LEU A 53 -12.98 -18.78 18.27
N LYS A 54 -12.82 -18.86 19.60
CA LYS A 54 -13.29 -17.83 20.53
C LYS A 54 -12.65 -16.46 20.26
N ASN A 55 -11.37 -16.41 19.90
CA ASN A 55 -10.71 -15.15 19.51
C ASN A 55 -11.41 -14.48 18.33
N PHE A 56 -11.82 -15.25 17.32
CA PHE A 56 -12.52 -14.71 16.14
C PHE A 56 -13.95 -14.25 16.49
N GLN A 57 -14.63 -14.95 17.41
CA GLN A 57 -15.95 -14.49 17.88
C GLN A 57 -15.84 -13.17 18.65
N MET A 58 -14.76 -12.98 19.43
CA MET A 58 -14.50 -11.71 20.09
C MET A 58 -14.24 -10.60 19.08
N LEU A 59 -13.45 -10.84 18.03
CA LEU A 59 -13.17 -9.88 16.94
C LEU A 59 -14.44 -9.35 16.27
N LEU A 60 -15.42 -10.22 16.02
CA LEU A 60 -16.68 -9.82 15.39
C LEU A 60 -17.53 -8.87 16.25
N ARG A 61 -17.24 -8.76 17.54
CA ARG A 61 -17.95 -7.89 18.51
C ARG A 61 -17.09 -6.70 18.97
N ASP A 62 -15.85 -6.64 18.54
CA ASP A 62 -14.91 -5.59 18.92
C ASP A 62 -15.07 -4.37 18.02
N ALA A 63 -15.74 -3.34 18.54
CA ALA A 63 -16.00 -2.11 17.81
C ALA A 63 -14.72 -1.39 17.37
N VAL A 64 -13.63 -1.46 18.17
CA VAL A 64 -12.35 -0.83 17.82
C VAL A 64 -11.68 -1.59 16.68
N PHE A 65 -11.71 -2.91 16.69
CA PHE A 65 -11.21 -3.72 15.59
C PHE A 65 -11.99 -3.45 14.29
N ILE A 66 -13.32 -3.45 14.36
CA ILE A 66 -14.19 -3.20 13.20
C ILE A 66 -13.86 -1.82 12.60
N ARG A 67 -13.79 -0.79 13.44
CA ARG A 67 -13.42 0.57 13.00
C ARG A 67 -12.03 0.62 12.37
N SER A 68 -11.05 -0.05 12.99
CA SER A 68 -9.68 -0.12 12.49
C SER A 68 -9.60 -0.83 11.13
N MET A 69 -10.40 -1.86 10.92
CA MET A 69 -10.50 -2.55 9.63
C MET A 69 -11.15 -1.66 8.56
N GLN A 70 -12.22 -0.94 8.91
CA GLN A 70 -12.86 0.02 8.01
C GLN A 70 -11.91 1.13 7.59
N ASN A 71 -11.16 1.71 8.54
CA ASN A 71 -10.16 2.73 8.25
C ASN A 71 -9.05 2.20 7.34
N MET A 72 -8.56 0.97 7.60
CA MET A 72 -7.55 0.32 6.77
C MET A 72 -8.04 0.15 5.33
N LEU A 73 -9.26 -0.37 5.14
CA LEU A 73 -9.85 -0.54 3.81
C LEU A 73 -10.07 0.79 3.10
N LEU A 74 -10.54 1.82 3.81
CA LEU A 74 -10.73 3.16 3.29
C LEU A 74 -9.38 3.76 2.83
N LEU A 75 -8.33 3.66 3.65
CA LEU A 75 -6.98 4.11 3.28
C LEU A 75 -6.47 3.37 2.05
N ILE A 76 -6.62 2.04 1.98
CA ILE A 76 -6.21 1.25 0.81
C ILE A 76 -6.88 1.78 -0.46
N VAL A 77 -8.21 1.96 -0.44
CA VAL A 77 -8.96 2.43 -1.62
C VAL A 77 -8.54 3.85 -2.00
N MET A 78 -8.59 4.79 -1.05
CA MET A 78 -8.31 6.20 -1.31
C MET A 78 -6.86 6.40 -1.78
N VAL A 79 -5.88 5.85 -1.04
CA VAL A 79 -4.47 6.01 -1.41
C VAL A 79 -4.17 5.35 -2.76
N THR A 80 -4.76 4.18 -3.04
CA THR A 80 -4.56 3.50 -4.33
C THR A 80 -5.14 4.32 -5.49
N VAL A 81 -6.39 4.75 -5.38
CA VAL A 81 -7.06 5.51 -6.45
C VAL A 81 -6.30 6.81 -6.75
N PHE A 82 -5.98 7.59 -5.72
CA PHE A 82 -5.29 8.86 -5.91
C PHE A 82 -3.84 8.68 -6.37
N THR A 83 -3.09 7.73 -5.81
CA THR A 83 -1.69 7.49 -6.24
C THR A 83 -1.63 7.00 -7.67
N MET A 84 -2.38 5.95 -8.02
CA MET A 84 -2.34 5.36 -9.36
C MET A 84 -2.88 6.31 -10.42
N GLY A 85 -4.00 6.99 -10.12
CA GLY A 85 -4.60 7.97 -11.03
C GLY A 85 -3.65 9.12 -11.33
N THR A 86 -3.11 9.78 -10.30
CA THR A 86 -2.19 10.91 -10.49
C THR A 86 -0.85 10.48 -11.09
N ALA A 87 -0.31 9.32 -10.72
CA ALA A 87 0.91 8.78 -11.29
C ALA A 87 0.78 8.49 -12.79
N LEU A 88 -0.35 7.92 -13.24
CA LEU A 88 -0.64 7.69 -14.67
C LEU A 88 -0.77 8.98 -15.45
N VAL A 89 -1.47 9.98 -14.90
CA VAL A 89 -1.62 11.30 -15.55
C VAL A 89 -0.26 11.98 -15.69
N PHE A 90 0.52 12.05 -14.61
CA PHE A 90 1.84 12.68 -14.64
C PHE A 90 2.81 11.92 -15.55
N ALA A 91 2.79 10.59 -15.54
CA ALA A 91 3.58 9.78 -16.47
C ALA A 91 3.20 10.07 -17.91
N GLY A 92 1.92 10.16 -18.24
CA GLY A 92 1.43 10.46 -19.59
C GLY A 92 1.89 11.84 -20.08
N ILE A 93 1.81 12.87 -19.22
CA ILE A 93 2.27 14.23 -19.53
C ILE A 93 3.79 14.23 -19.76
N LEU A 94 4.56 13.69 -18.81
CA LEU A 94 6.02 13.76 -18.83
C LEU A 94 6.66 12.86 -19.90
N THR A 95 6.01 11.76 -20.33
CA THR A 95 6.55 10.87 -21.37
C THR A 95 6.35 11.45 -22.77
N ARG A 96 5.19 12.05 -23.02
CA ARG A 96 4.81 12.50 -24.37
C ARG A 96 5.28 13.89 -24.71
N GLU A 97 5.27 14.77 -23.73
CA GLU A 97 5.74 16.13 -23.96
C GLU A 97 7.25 16.16 -23.72
N LYS A 98 8.00 16.54 -24.75
CA LYS A 98 9.43 16.87 -24.61
C LYS A 98 9.56 18.18 -23.82
N LEU A 99 8.99 18.21 -22.61
CA LEU A 99 9.02 19.38 -21.75
C LEU A 99 10.47 19.67 -21.35
N LYS A 100 10.86 20.92 -21.49
CA LYS A 100 12.14 21.36 -20.94
C LYS A 100 12.09 21.16 -19.42
N GLY A 101 13.00 20.34 -18.88
CA GLY A 101 13.04 20.03 -17.44
C GLY A 101 12.34 18.72 -17.02
N ASN A 102 12.01 17.82 -17.94
CA ASN A 102 11.44 16.51 -17.62
C ASN A 102 12.22 15.78 -16.51
N ASP A 103 13.54 15.76 -16.60
CA ASP A 103 14.40 15.11 -15.61
C ASP A 103 14.32 15.78 -14.23
N PHE A 104 14.17 17.10 -14.20
CA PHE A 104 13.96 17.84 -12.95
C PHE A 104 12.63 17.45 -12.30
N PHE A 105 11.51 17.39 -13.04
CA PHE A 105 10.22 16.97 -12.52
C PHE A 105 10.25 15.51 -12.03
N ARG A 106 10.90 14.61 -12.75
CA ARG A 106 11.11 13.22 -12.32
C ARG A 106 11.80 13.14 -10.98
N ILE A 107 12.88 13.90 -10.79
CA ILE A 107 13.62 13.95 -9.53
C ILE A 107 12.73 14.52 -8.40
N VAL A 108 12.10 15.66 -8.62
CA VAL A 108 11.27 16.34 -7.59
C VAL A 108 10.13 15.45 -7.10
N PHE A 109 9.40 14.78 -8.01
CA PHE A 109 8.33 13.87 -7.63
C PHE A 109 8.85 12.57 -7.00
N TYR A 110 10.08 12.14 -7.31
CA TYR A 110 10.65 10.91 -6.77
C TYR A 110 11.28 11.10 -5.38
N ILE A 111 11.76 12.30 -5.03
CA ILE A 111 12.40 12.61 -3.74
C ILE A 111 11.58 12.13 -2.53
N PRO A 112 10.25 12.37 -2.45
CA PRO A 112 9.44 11.90 -1.31
C PRO A 112 9.56 10.40 -1.04
N ASN A 113 9.69 9.60 -2.08
CA ASN A 113 9.77 8.14 -1.94
C ASN A 113 11.08 7.67 -1.29
N ILE A 114 12.16 8.46 -1.38
CA ILE A 114 13.47 8.14 -0.78
C ILE A 114 13.46 8.43 0.72
N LEU A 115 12.62 9.36 1.19
CA LEU A 115 12.56 9.75 2.58
C LEU A 115 11.91 8.65 3.44
N SER A 116 12.39 8.51 4.68
CA SER A 116 11.74 7.59 5.61
C SER A 116 10.34 8.09 5.98
N VAL A 117 9.42 7.14 6.23
CA VAL A 117 8.05 7.46 6.66
C VAL A 117 8.03 8.33 7.91
N VAL A 118 8.97 8.14 8.83
CA VAL A 118 9.07 8.96 10.06
C VAL A 118 9.37 10.43 9.73
N VAL A 119 10.30 10.67 8.79
CA VAL A 119 10.64 12.04 8.34
C VAL A 119 9.43 12.69 7.67
N ILE A 120 8.76 11.98 6.76
CA ILE A 120 7.56 12.48 6.09
C ILE A 120 6.45 12.76 7.10
N SER A 121 6.23 11.85 8.04
CA SER A 121 5.24 12.05 9.11
C SER A 121 5.54 13.28 9.96
N GLY A 122 6.80 13.57 10.24
CA GLY A 122 7.25 14.80 10.91
C GLY A 122 6.96 16.05 10.08
N ILE A 123 7.30 16.04 8.78
CA ILE A 123 7.02 17.14 7.85
C ILE A 123 5.51 17.43 7.80
N PHE A 124 4.68 16.41 7.57
CA PHE A 124 3.23 16.60 7.51
C PHE A 124 2.63 16.96 8.86
N SER A 125 3.19 16.48 9.98
CA SER A 125 2.75 16.89 11.31
C SER A 125 2.99 18.38 11.56
N ALA A 126 4.10 18.94 11.04
CA ALA A 126 4.37 20.38 11.10
C ALA A 126 3.48 21.17 10.13
N ILE A 127 3.22 20.66 8.92
CA ILE A 127 2.30 21.29 7.94
C ILE A 127 0.87 21.36 8.50
N TYR A 128 0.43 20.33 9.23
CA TYR A 128 -0.90 20.19 9.83
C TYR A 128 -1.01 20.78 11.25
N ASP A 129 0.02 21.42 11.75
CA ASP A 129 -0.07 22.10 13.06
C ASP A 129 -1.19 23.17 13.06
N VAL A 130 -1.95 23.23 14.18
CA VAL A 130 -3.14 24.06 14.23
C VAL A 130 -2.78 25.54 14.29
N ASP A 131 -1.76 25.89 15.08
CA ASP A 131 -1.41 27.27 15.38
C ASP A 131 -0.40 27.86 14.39
N ARG A 132 0.59 27.03 13.97
CA ARG A 132 1.74 27.48 13.18
C ARG A 132 1.91 26.71 11.88
N GLY A 133 0.99 25.80 11.56
CA GLY A 133 1.07 24.98 10.36
C GLY A 133 0.88 25.78 9.09
N MET A 134 1.62 25.36 8.05
CA MET A 134 1.59 26.04 6.75
C MET A 134 0.17 26.13 6.16
N LEU A 135 -0.63 25.06 6.26
CA LEU A 135 -1.98 25.06 5.68
C LEU A 135 -2.90 26.06 6.39
N ASN A 136 -2.90 26.09 7.72
CA ASN A 136 -3.72 27.03 8.46
C ASN A 136 -3.22 28.47 8.30
N SER A 137 -1.91 28.69 8.17
CA SER A 137 -1.37 30.01 7.84
C SER A 137 -1.88 30.51 6.49
N ILE A 138 -1.94 29.63 5.48
CA ILE A 138 -2.50 29.98 4.15
C ILE A 138 -4.01 30.24 4.27
N LEU A 139 -4.78 29.41 4.97
CA LEU A 139 -6.22 29.63 5.16
C LEU A 139 -6.50 30.98 5.84
N ASN A 140 -5.76 31.29 6.89
CA ASN A 140 -5.87 32.55 7.60
C ASN A 140 -5.57 33.80 6.73
N MET A 141 -4.62 33.69 5.77
CA MET A 141 -4.35 34.73 4.78
C MET A 141 -5.55 35.04 3.87
N PHE A 142 -6.40 34.05 3.64
CA PHE A 142 -7.66 34.23 2.89
C PHE A 142 -8.88 34.47 3.77
N GLY A 143 -8.68 34.69 5.08
CA GLY A 143 -9.76 34.99 6.05
C GLY A 143 -10.61 33.75 6.40
N ALA A 144 -10.13 32.53 6.12
CA ALA A 144 -10.80 31.30 6.50
C ALA A 144 -10.33 30.82 7.88
N ASP A 145 -11.23 30.17 8.62
CA ASP A 145 -10.91 29.59 9.92
C ASP A 145 -9.90 28.44 9.81
N GLY A 146 -9.07 28.28 10.82
CA GLY A 146 -8.12 27.18 10.91
C GLY A 146 -8.82 25.83 11.03
N VAL A 147 -8.26 24.81 10.38
CA VAL A 147 -8.78 23.44 10.35
C VAL A 147 -7.96 22.54 11.27
N LEU A 148 -8.64 21.70 12.05
CA LEU A 148 -8.00 20.67 12.86
C LEU A 148 -7.70 19.42 11.96
N TRP A 149 -6.62 19.52 11.19
CA TRP A 149 -6.23 18.52 10.19
C TRP A 149 -6.05 17.08 10.74
N LYS A 150 -5.59 16.97 11.99
CA LYS A 150 -5.45 15.69 12.70
C LYS A 150 -6.66 15.36 13.60
N GLY A 151 -7.75 16.13 13.51
CA GLY A 151 -9.02 15.89 14.20
C GLY A 151 -9.80 14.72 13.55
N GLU A 152 -10.78 14.20 14.26
CA GLU A 152 -11.56 13.01 13.85
C GLU A 152 -12.12 13.10 12.43
N GLN A 153 -12.56 14.28 12.02
CA GLN A 153 -13.18 14.51 10.71
C GLN A 153 -12.18 14.50 9.55
N HIS A 154 -10.94 14.94 9.79
CA HIS A 154 -9.97 15.19 8.72
C HIS A 154 -8.77 14.24 8.76
N VAL A 155 -8.56 13.49 9.85
CA VAL A 155 -7.36 12.70 10.05
C VAL A 155 -7.11 11.67 8.94
N ILE A 156 -8.15 11.02 8.43
CA ILE A 156 -8.03 10.05 7.33
C ILE A 156 -7.59 10.77 6.04
N THR A 157 -8.21 11.90 5.70
CA THR A 157 -7.84 12.67 4.50
C THR A 157 -6.41 13.18 4.61
N SER A 158 -5.99 13.66 5.77
CA SER A 158 -4.61 14.11 6.03
C SER A 158 -3.59 12.99 5.85
N LEU A 159 -3.90 11.79 6.32
CA LEU A 159 -3.08 10.60 6.09
C LEU A 159 -3.01 10.23 4.61
N VAL A 160 -4.15 10.25 3.90
CA VAL A 160 -4.20 9.98 2.46
C VAL A 160 -3.29 10.93 1.70
N ILE A 161 -3.35 12.24 1.97
CA ILE A 161 -2.50 13.24 1.30
C ILE A 161 -1.01 12.95 1.51
N ALA A 162 -0.60 12.65 2.74
CA ALA A 162 0.79 12.35 3.06
C ALA A 162 1.28 11.06 2.37
N MET A 163 0.45 10.00 2.37
CA MET A 163 0.77 8.72 1.76
C MET A 163 0.82 8.81 0.23
N VAL A 164 -0.12 9.52 -0.39
CA VAL A 164 -0.16 9.76 -1.84
C VAL A 164 1.07 10.56 -2.27
N TRP A 165 1.39 11.64 -1.56
CA TRP A 165 2.58 12.45 -1.86
C TRP A 165 3.87 11.63 -1.82
N GLN A 166 4.00 10.74 -0.85
CA GLN A 166 5.15 9.84 -0.73
C GLN A 166 5.24 8.85 -1.90
N ALA A 167 4.11 8.28 -2.37
CA ALA A 167 4.12 7.15 -3.28
C ALA A 167 4.08 7.56 -4.77
N ILE A 168 3.54 8.72 -5.10
CA ILE A 168 3.23 9.15 -6.48
C ILE A 168 4.43 9.04 -7.43
N GLY A 169 5.59 9.53 -6.99
CA GLY A 169 6.78 9.63 -7.84
C GLY A 169 7.33 8.28 -8.27
N TYR A 170 7.31 7.29 -7.39
CA TYR A 170 7.76 5.93 -7.71
C TYR A 170 6.91 5.30 -8.82
N TYR A 171 5.58 5.35 -8.68
CA TYR A 171 4.66 4.79 -9.68
C TYR A 171 4.65 5.60 -10.98
N MET A 172 4.78 6.92 -10.89
CA MET A 172 4.95 7.78 -12.06
C MET A 172 6.16 7.35 -12.91
N VAL A 173 7.33 7.13 -12.31
CA VAL A 173 8.53 6.69 -13.01
C VAL A 173 8.37 5.29 -13.59
N MET A 174 7.73 4.37 -12.88
CA MET A 174 7.42 3.03 -13.40
C MET A 174 6.52 3.11 -14.63
N TYR A 175 5.47 3.92 -14.61
CA TYR A 175 4.57 4.08 -15.75
C TYR A 175 5.25 4.82 -16.91
N MET A 176 6.09 5.82 -16.64
CA MET A 176 6.89 6.45 -17.68
C MET A 176 7.76 5.45 -18.44
N SER A 177 8.42 4.53 -17.70
CA SER A 177 9.22 3.46 -18.32
C SER A 177 8.37 2.53 -19.17
N SER A 178 7.18 2.15 -18.70
CA SER A 178 6.25 1.31 -19.47
C SER A 178 5.72 2.02 -20.73
N MET A 179 5.38 3.31 -20.61
CA MET A 179 4.91 4.12 -21.73
C MET A 179 5.99 4.36 -22.78
N ALA A 180 7.25 4.51 -22.36
CA ALA A 180 8.38 4.69 -23.26
C ALA A 180 8.69 3.44 -24.11
N ALA A 181 8.24 2.26 -23.70
CA ALA A 181 8.39 1.02 -24.46
C ALA A 181 7.37 0.88 -25.60
N VAL A 182 6.29 1.67 -25.61
CA VAL A 182 5.26 1.64 -26.66
C VAL A 182 5.82 2.25 -27.95
N PRO A 183 5.73 1.53 -29.11
CA PRO A 183 6.26 2.02 -30.37
C PRO A 183 5.64 3.35 -30.81
N GLY A 184 6.48 4.32 -31.21
CA GLY A 184 6.06 5.65 -31.67
C GLY A 184 5.16 5.59 -32.90
N SER A 185 5.38 4.61 -33.80
CA SER A 185 4.57 4.41 -35.00
C SER A 185 3.07 4.26 -34.77
N LEU A 186 2.67 3.67 -33.59
CA LEU A 186 1.27 3.57 -33.24
C LEU A 186 0.63 4.94 -33.01
N TYR A 187 1.38 5.87 -32.42
CA TYR A 187 0.91 7.23 -32.19
C TYR A 187 0.89 8.07 -33.47
N GLU A 188 1.86 7.86 -34.36
CA GLU A 188 1.91 8.52 -35.67
C GLU A 188 0.72 8.09 -36.52
N SER A 189 0.46 6.78 -36.62
CA SER A 189 -0.70 6.25 -37.37
C SER A 189 -2.03 6.78 -36.81
N ALA A 190 -2.22 6.72 -35.50
CA ALA A 190 -3.42 7.25 -34.87
C ALA A 190 -3.58 8.77 -35.08
N GLY A 191 -2.47 9.52 -35.13
CA GLY A 191 -2.48 10.95 -35.46
C GLY A 191 -2.93 11.24 -36.90
N LEU A 192 -2.55 10.38 -37.87
CA LEU A 192 -3.03 10.46 -39.25
C LEU A 192 -4.54 10.17 -39.35
N ASP A 193 -5.05 9.28 -38.49
CA ASP A 193 -6.49 8.98 -38.37
C ASP A 193 -7.27 10.04 -37.57
N GLY A 194 -6.62 11.15 -37.15
CA GLY A 194 -7.25 12.26 -36.44
C GLY A 194 -7.43 12.05 -34.93
N ALA A 195 -6.82 11.02 -34.34
CA ALA A 195 -6.89 10.81 -32.90
C ALA A 195 -6.11 11.89 -32.14
N ASP A 196 -6.79 12.60 -31.24
CA ASP A 196 -6.16 13.56 -30.34
C ASP A 196 -5.34 12.87 -29.23
N ARG A 197 -4.59 13.65 -28.48
CA ARG A 197 -3.70 13.15 -27.41
C ARG A 197 -4.45 12.40 -26.30
N PHE A 198 -5.65 12.85 -25.98
CA PHE A 198 -6.49 12.22 -24.96
C PHE A 198 -6.96 10.84 -25.44
N THR A 199 -7.46 10.77 -26.66
CA THR A 199 -7.87 9.51 -27.31
C THR A 199 -6.70 8.52 -27.36
N GLN A 200 -5.53 8.97 -27.82
CA GLN A 200 -4.33 8.13 -27.86
C GLN A 200 -3.91 7.64 -26.47
N PHE A 201 -4.04 8.47 -25.42
CA PHE A 201 -3.72 8.05 -24.05
C PHE A 201 -4.63 6.93 -23.56
N PHE A 202 -5.94 7.09 -23.72
CA PHE A 202 -6.91 6.11 -23.19
C PHE A 202 -7.10 4.88 -24.10
N GLN A 203 -6.94 5.03 -25.43
CA GLN A 203 -7.20 3.93 -26.37
C GLN A 203 -5.93 3.21 -26.85
N ILE A 204 -4.75 3.79 -26.69
CA ILE A 204 -3.48 3.18 -27.09
C ILE A 204 -2.61 2.94 -25.85
N THR A 205 -2.25 4.02 -25.15
CA THR A 205 -1.26 3.95 -24.06
C THR A 205 -1.73 3.05 -22.93
N ILE A 206 -2.89 3.35 -22.33
CA ILE A 206 -3.42 2.60 -21.16
C ILE A 206 -3.63 1.11 -21.49
N PRO A 207 -4.27 0.71 -22.61
CA PRO A 207 -4.41 -0.70 -22.96
C PRO A 207 -3.08 -1.44 -23.14
N LEU A 208 -2.09 -0.82 -23.80
CA LEU A 208 -0.80 -1.46 -24.07
C LEU A 208 0.07 -1.64 -22.81
N ILE A 209 -0.03 -0.74 -21.84
CA ILE A 209 0.69 -0.86 -20.55
C ILE A 209 -0.15 -1.53 -19.48
N TRP A 210 -1.34 -2.08 -19.80
CA TRP A 210 -2.30 -2.59 -18.81
C TRP A 210 -1.72 -3.67 -17.91
N THR A 211 -0.88 -4.54 -18.44
CA THR A 211 -0.20 -5.58 -17.65
C THR A 211 0.64 -5.00 -16.53
N ASN A 212 1.35 -3.90 -16.80
CA ASN A 212 2.14 -3.18 -15.80
C ASN A 212 1.25 -2.46 -14.78
N ILE A 213 0.16 -1.84 -15.24
CA ILE A 213 -0.83 -1.20 -14.35
C ILE A 213 -1.42 -2.25 -13.39
N ARG A 214 -1.88 -3.38 -13.92
CA ARG A 214 -2.45 -4.49 -13.13
C ARG A 214 -1.47 -5.02 -12.09
N THR A 215 -0.23 -5.27 -12.48
CA THR A 215 0.80 -5.80 -11.60
C THR A 215 1.14 -4.81 -10.48
N THR A 216 1.37 -3.54 -10.83
CA THR A 216 1.67 -2.50 -9.85
C THR A 216 0.51 -2.22 -8.92
N LEU A 217 -0.73 -2.23 -9.42
CA LEU A 217 -1.95 -2.07 -8.63
C LEU A 217 -2.07 -3.18 -7.56
N THR A 218 -1.86 -4.44 -7.95
CA THR A 218 -1.93 -5.57 -7.03
C THR A 218 -0.89 -5.46 -5.92
N PHE A 219 0.37 -5.16 -6.27
CA PHE A 219 1.43 -4.98 -5.28
C PHE A 219 1.18 -3.76 -4.38
N PHE A 220 0.68 -2.66 -4.94
CA PHE A 220 0.41 -1.46 -4.18
C PHE A 220 -0.68 -1.65 -3.12
N VAL A 221 -1.79 -2.29 -3.48
CA VAL A 221 -2.89 -2.60 -2.57
C VAL A 221 -2.39 -3.39 -1.35
N ILE A 222 -1.54 -4.39 -1.58
CA ILE A 222 -0.96 -5.19 -0.48
C ILE A 222 0.02 -4.35 0.34
N SER A 223 0.92 -3.60 -0.30
CA SER A 223 1.93 -2.80 0.38
C SER A 223 1.35 -1.65 1.19
N THR A 224 0.20 -1.11 0.77
CA THR A 224 -0.51 -0.02 1.46
C THR A 224 -0.92 -0.40 2.88
N ILE A 225 -1.13 -1.68 3.18
CA ILE A 225 -1.44 -2.14 4.55
C ILE A 225 -0.29 -1.81 5.51
N ASN A 226 0.94 -2.13 5.13
CA ASN A 226 2.13 -1.81 5.93
C ASN A 226 2.40 -0.31 5.95
N MET A 227 2.23 0.37 4.81
CA MET A 227 2.42 1.81 4.70
C MET A 227 1.43 2.56 5.60
N ALA A 228 0.15 2.17 5.62
CA ALA A 228 -0.86 2.74 6.51
C ALA A 228 -0.48 2.57 7.98
N TYR A 229 -0.01 1.38 8.39
CA TYR A 229 0.48 1.18 9.75
C TYR A 229 1.61 2.13 10.12
N LEU A 230 2.61 2.29 9.24
CA LEU A 230 3.77 3.14 9.51
C LEU A 230 3.37 4.62 9.61
N PHE A 231 2.54 5.12 8.69
CA PHE A 231 2.07 6.51 8.70
C PHE A 231 1.16 6.80 9.91
N VAL A 232 0.20 5.94 10.18
CA VAL A 232 -0.71 6.09 11.33
C VAL A 232 0.06 6.03 12.63
N SER A 233 0.98 5.08 12.78
CA SER A 233 1.83 4.96 13.98
C SER A 233 2.67 6.22 14.21
N ALA A 234 3.27 6.79 13.15
CA ALA A 234 4.18 7.92 13.27
C ALA A 234 3.48 9.30 13.37
N MET A 235 2.30 9.47 12.72
CA MET A 235 1.61 10.78 12.68
C MET A 235 0.57 10.94 13.77
N THR A 236 -0.18 9.90 14.09
CA THR A 236 -1.40 9.99 14.90
C THR A 236 -1.49 8.96 16.03
N SER A 237 -0.65 7.92 15.99
CA SER A 237 -0.73 6.78 16.91
C SER A 237 -2.14 6.16 17.00
N GLY A 238 -2.92 6.24 15.91
CA GLY A 238 -4.29 5.75 15.82
C GLY A 238 -5.37 6.73 16.31
N GLY A 239 -4.96 7.89 16.87
CA GLY A 239 -5.88 8.90 17.40
C GLY A 239 -6.43 9.90 16.37
N PRO A 240 -7.28 10.85 16.84
CA PRO A 240 -7.98 10.83 18.11
C PRO A 240 -9.07 9.74 18.18
N ASN A 241 -9.40 9.25 19.38
CA ASN A 241 -10.51 8.31 19.63
C ASN A 241 -10.58 7.09 18.65
N ASN A 242 -9.43 6.53 18.26
CA ASN A 242 -9.30 5.49 17.24
C ASN A 242 -9.79 5.90 15.82
N ALA A 243 -9.97 7.19 15.54
CA ALA A 243 -10.47 7.66 14.25
C ALA A 243 -9.53 7.34 13.08
N SER A 244 -8.22 7.26 13.36
CA SER A 244 -7.22 6.87 12.36
C SER A 244 -6.62 5.49 12.60
N ASN A 245 -7.06 4.75 13.64
CA ASN A 245 -6.50 3.45 13.96
C ASN A 245 -6.72 2.46 12.79
N VAL A 246 -5.71 1.67 12.51
CA VAL A 246 -5.73 0.63 11.46
C VAL A 246 -5.50 -0.75 12.05
N ALA A 247 -6.02 -1.77 11.38
CA ALA A 247 -6.03 -3.13 11.91
C ALA A 247 -4.63 -3.65 12.33
N LEU A 248 -3.58 -3.30 11.59
CA LEU A 248 -2.21 -3.71 11.90
C LEU A 248 -1.65 -2.99 13.15
N LEU A 249 -1.99 -1.70 13.35
CA LEU A 249 -1.62 -0.97 14.58
C LEU A 249 -2.41 -1.51 15.77
N TYR A 250 -3.69 -1.79 15.59
CA TYR A 250 -4.51 -2.39 16.63
C TYR A 250 -3.97 -3.76 17.05
N MET A 251 -3.61 -4.61 16.10
CA MET A 251 -2.94 -5.90 16.37
C MET A 251 -1.67 -5.72 17.21
N TYR A 252 -0.81 -4.75 16.83
CA TYR A 252 0.43 -4.48 17.55
C TYR A 252 0.17 -4.04 19.00
N ASN A 253 -0.82 -3.18 19.21
CA ASN A 253 -1.20 -2.71 20.54
C ASN A 253 -1.78 -3.85 21.40
N GLN A 254 -2.63 -4.70 20.84
CA GLN A 254 -3.22 -5.85 21.54
C GLN A 254 -2.15 -6.85 22.01
N LYS A 255 -1.11 -7.08 21.23
CA LYS A 255 0.01 -7.93 21.65
C LYS A 255 0.67 -7.47 22.94
N ASN A 256 0.73 -6.16 23.18
CA ASN A 256 1.39 -5.56 24.35
C ASN A 256 0.45 -5.47 25.57
N LEU A 257 -0.85 -5.63 25.39
CA LEU A 257 -1.82 -5.70 26.49
C LEU A 257 -1.84 -7.12 27.08
N GLY A 258 -1.55 -7.25 28.35
CA GLY A 258 -1.21 -8.45 29.13
C GLY A 258 -1.98 -9.77 28.96
N GLY A 259 -2.89 -9.89 28.03
CA GLY A 259 -3.64 -11.14 27.76
C GLY A 259 -3.88 -11.39 26.27
N GLY A 260 -3.43 -10.48 25.39
CA GLY A 260 -3.89 -10.38 24.03
C GLY A 260 -3.06 -11.09 22.96
N TYR A 261 -2.06 -11.91 23.29
CA TYR A 261 -1.16 -12.47 22.27
C TYR A 261 -1.92 -13.36 21.26
N GLY A 262 -2.72 -14.32 21.74
CA GLY A 262 -3.55 -15.16 20.88
C GLY A 262 -4.60 -14.38 20.10
N TYR A 263 -5.19 -13.36 20.74
CA TYR A 263 -6.12 -12.43 20.09
C TYR A 263 -5.45 -11.59 19.01
N ALA A 264 -4.26 -11.05 19.26
CA ALA A 264 -3.46 -10.36 18.25
C ALA A 264 -3.13 -11.26 17.04
N MET A 265 -2.83 -12.56 17.29
CA MET A 265 -2.61 -13.52 16.20
C MET A 265 -3.90 -13.74 15.38
N ALA A 266 -5.08 -13.76 16.00
CA ALA A 266 -6.34 -13.85 15.29
C ALA A 266 -6.60 -12.61 14.41
N ILE A 267 -6.25 -11.41 14.88
CA ILE A 267 -6.26 -10.19 14.03
C ILE A 267 -5.33 -10.37 12.82
N GLY A 268 -4.12 -10.88 13.03
CA GLY A 268 -3.16 -11.14 11.96
C GLY A 268 -3.68 -12.12 10.91
N VAL A 269 -4.38 -13.19 11.33
CA VAL A 269 -5.05 -14.13 10.40
C VAL A 269 -6.12 -13.41 9.57
N VAL A 270 -6.96 -12.57 10.19
CA VAL A 270 -8.01 -11.82 9.46
C VAL A 270 -7.39 -10.84 8.47
N ILE A 271 -6.34 -10.11 8.86
CA ILE A 271 -5.62 -9.22 7.93
C ILE A 271 -5.04 -10.00 6.76
N PHE A 272 -4.44 -11.17 7.01
CA PHE A 272 -3.91 -12.03 5.96
C PHE A 272 -4.99 -12.48 4.98
N LEU A 273 -6.14 -12.95 5.47
CA LEU A 273 -7.26 -13.39 4.63
C LEU A 273 -7.85 -12.23 3.81
N VAL A 274 -8.00 -11.05 4.42
CA VAL A 274 -8.47 -9.84 3.73
C VAL A 274 -7.47 -9.41 2.66
N SER A 275 -6.18 -9.40 2.95
CA SER A 275 -5.12 -9.06 1.98
C SER A 275 -5.11 -10.01 0.79
N PHE A 276 -5.25 -11.32 1.04
CA PHE A 276 -5.34 -12.33 0.02
C PHE A 276 -6.59 -12.17 -0.84
N GLY A 277 -7.74 -11.94 -0.19
CA GLY A 277 -9.02 -11.68 -0.86
C GLY A 277 -8.99 -10.43 -1.73
N LEU A 278 -8.41 -9.32 -1.23
CA LEU A 278 -8.24 -8.09 -2.00
C LEU A 278 -7.32 -8.30 -3.20
N SER A 279 -6.20 -9.01 -3.03
CA SER A 279 -5.30 -9.33 -4.13
C SER A 279 -5.99 -10.18 -5.21
N ALA A 280 -6.73 -11.20 -4.82
CA ALA A 280 -7.50 -12.04 -5.73
C ALA A 280 -8.59 -11.23 -6.45
N LEU A 281 -9.30 -10.36 -5.74
CA LEU A 281 -10.32 -9.47 -6.29
C LEU A 281 -9.74 -8.52 -7.33
N VAL A 282 -8.64 -7.82 -6.99
CA VAL A 282 -7.95 -6.91 -7.91
C VAL A 282 -7.52 -7.65 -9.16
N ASN A 283 -6.87 -8.81 -9.01
CA ASN A 283 -6.44 -9.62 -10.15
C ASN A 283 -7.61 -10.04 -11.05
N LYS A 284 -8.74 -10.45 -10.46
CA LYS A 284 -9.93 -10.87 -11.21
C LYS A 284 -10.61 -9.69 -11.94
N VAL A 285 -10.76 -8.55 -11.25
CA VAL A 285 -11.43 -7.37 -11.82
C VAL A 285 -10.60 -6.70 -12.92
N THR A 286 -9.27 -6.78 -12.80
CA THR A 286 -8.34 -6.16 -13.77
C THR A 286 -7.89 -7.11 -14.87
N GLU A 287 -8.41 -8.35 -14.89
CA GLU A 287 -8.10 -9.33 -15.91
C GLU A 287 -8.61 -8.89 -17.29
N ARG A 288 -7.70 -8.76 -18.25
CA ARG A 288 -7.97 -8.45 -19.66
C ARG A 288 -7.01 -9.25 -20.53
N GLU A 289 -7.38 -9.44 -21.78
CA GLU A 289 -6.46 -9.97 -22.80
C GLU A 289 -5.22 -9.06 -22.91
N VAL A 290 -4.06 -9.69 -22.98
CA VAL A 290 -2.79 -8.98 -23.12
C VAL A 290 -2.66 -8.58 -24.58
N LEU A 291 -2.56 -7.29 -24.86
CA LEU A 291 -2.25 -6.77 -26.19
C LEU A 291 -0.71 -6.78 -26.33
N GLU A 292 -0.20 -7.58 -27.25
CA GLU A 292 1.21 -7.59 -27.62
C GLU A 292 1.41 -6.74 -28.87
N PHE A 293 2.55 -6.04 -28.95
CA PHE A 293 2.91 -5.15 -30.05
C PHE A 293 4.33 -5.43 -30.57
#